data_02c98dc183c7b3b13822568a5d58570d
#
_entry.id   02c98dc183c7b3b13822568a5d58570d
#
_cell.length_a   1.000
_cell.length_b   1.000
_cell.length_c   1.000
_cell.angle_alpha   90.00
_cell.angle_beta   90.00
_cell.angle_gamma   90.00
#
_symmetry.space_group_name_H-M   'P 1'
#
loop_
_entity.id
_entity.type
_entity.pdbx_description
1 polymer ?
#
loop_
_entity_poly.entity_id
_entity_poly.type
_entity_poly.pdbx_seq_one_letter_code
_entity_poly.pdbx_strand_id
1 'polypeptide(L)'
;MVIRFLLVTFVPKSEVMADIKAEYLACPIRQVVSRFGDKWSMLVLFMLNRSETGILRFNELRHLMTDCSQKMLSQTLKNLEQSHLVNRKVYPEVPPRVEYSLTEIGKSLMPALTALIAWGQEHFNDVLGQAKRQSRAVTD
;
A
#
# COMPACT_ATOMS: atom_id res chain seq x y z
N MET A 1 -26.79 17.29 -28.13
CA MET A 1 -25.51 16.92 -27.46
C MET A 1 -24.79 18.09 -26.74
N VAL A 2 -25.45 19.08 -26.25
CA VAL A 2 -24.77 20.20 -25.54
C VAL A 2 -25.69 20.92 -24.54
N ILE A 3 -26.71 20.30 -24.02
CA ILE A 3 -27.61 20.95 -23.06
C ILE A 3 -27.58 20.16 -21.73
N ARG A 4 -26.39 20.07 -21.16
CA ARG A 4 -26.23 19.63 -19.77
C ARG A 4 -25.50 20.67 -18.92
N PHE A 5 -25.43 21.91 -19.41
CA PHE A 5 -24.61 22.95 -18.76
C PHE A 5 -25.45 24.08 -18.14
N LEU A 6 -26.75 23.93 -18.01
CA LEU A 6 -27.62 25.00 -17.50
C LEU A 6 -28.66 24.53 -16.50
N LEU A 7 -28.25 23.73 -15.54
CA LEU A 7 -28.96 23.64 -14.27
C LEU A 7 -27.89 23.51 -13.17
N VAL A 8 -27.24 24.60 -12.89
CA VAL A 8 -26.65 24.80 -11.56
C VAL A 8 -27.83 24.95 -10.61
N THR A 9 -28.46 23.82 -10.33
CA THR A 9 -29.36 23.71 -9.20
C THR A 9 -28.50 23.99 -7.98
N PHE A 10 -28.82 25.08 -7.28
CA PHE A 10 -28.24 25.37 -5.98
C PHE A 10 -28.54 24.19 -5.06
N VAL A 11 -27.56 23.28 -4.93
CA VAL A 11 -27.61 22.18 -3.98
C VAL A 11 -27.17 22.72 -2.64
N PRO A 12 -27.99 22.62 -1.59
CA PRO A 12 -27.61 23.10 -0.27
C PRO A 12 -26.36 22.38 0.22
N LYS A 13 -25.46 23.12 0.88
CA LYS A 13 -24.17 22.59 1.37
C LYS A 13 -24.36 21.34 2.24
N SER A 14 -25.47 21.23 2.94
CA SER A 14 -25.82 20.05 3.76
C SER A 14 -26.03 18.79 2.94
N GLU A 15 -26.67 18.91 1.76
CA GLU A 15 -26.88 17.76 0.87
C GLU A 15 -25.57 17.33 0.23
N VAL A 16 -24.76 18.29 -0.25
CA VAL A 16 -23.42 18.00 -0.78
C VAL A 16 -22.56 17.27 0.25
N MET A 17 -22.61 17.71 1.50
CA MET A 17 -21.84 17.07 2.58
C MET A 17 -22.36 15.67 2.93
N ALA A 18 -23.66 15.43 2.82
CA ALA A 18 -24.25 14.11 3.01
C ALA A 18 -23.84 13.14 1.91
N ASP A 19 -23.86 13.61 0.66
CA ASP A 19 -23.40 12.83 -0.51
C ASP A 19 -21.93 12.48 -0.43
N ILE A 20 -21.07 13.44 -0.10
CA ILE A 20 -19.63 13.20 0.09
C ILE A 20 -19.39 12.19 1.21
N LYS A 21 -20.14 12.28 2.30
CA LYS A 21 -20.04 11.33 3.41
C LYS A 21 -20.47 9.92 3.02
N ALA A 22 -21.56 9.80 2.26
CA ALA A 22 -22.05 8.53 1.76
C ALA A 22 -21.03 7.90 0.79
N GLU A 23 -20.50 8.69 -0.14
CA GLU A 23 -19.45 8.28 -1.07
C GLU A 23 -18.17 7.85 -0.33
N TYR A 24 -17.75 8.60 0.69
CA TYR A 24 -16.60 8.25 1.53
C TYR A 24 -16.80 6.91 2.25
N LEU A 25 -17.97 6.66 2.81
CA LEU A 25 -18.25 5.41 3.51
C LEU A 25 -18.36 4.21 2.57
N ALA A 26 -18.86 4.43 1.35
CA ALA A 26 -18.98 3.41 0.32
C ALA A 26 -17.70 3.24 -0.51
N CYS A 27 -16.69 4.09 -0.33
CA CYS A 27 -15.49 4.13 -1.16
C CYS A 27 -14.69 2.82 -1.08
N PRO A 28 -14.51 2.10 -2.19
CA PRO A 28 -13.73 0.87 -2.21
C PRO A 28 -12.27 1.08 -1.79
N ILE A 29 -11.70 2.27 -2.06
CA ILE A 29 -10.32 2.63 -1.70
C ILE A 29 -10.10 2.53 -0.20
N ARG A 30 -11.06 2.96 0.61
CA ARG A 30 -10.97 2.87 2.07
C ARG A 30 -10.75 1.43 2.53
N GLN A 31 -11.50 0.49 1.97
CA GLN A 31 -11.38 -0.93 2.32
C GLN A 31 -10.10 -1.56 1.77
N VAL A 32 -9.74 -1.22 0.55
CA VAL A 32 -8.54 -1.71 -0.12
C VAL A 32 -7.29 -1.21 0.60
N VAL A 33 -7.17 0.10 0.84
CA VAL A 33 -6.01 0.70 1.50
C VAL A 33 -5.86 0.21 2.94
N SER A 34 -6.94 -0.05 3.67
CA SER A 34 -6.87 -0.59 5.02
C SER A 34 -6.23 -1.98 5.09
N ARG A 35 -6.23 -2.73 4.00
CA ARG A 35 -5.68 -4.08 3.95
C ARG A 35 -4.19 -4.14 3.60
N PHE A 36 -3.71 -3.25 2.76
CA PHE A 36 -2.31 -3.26 2.30
C PHE A 36 -1.66 -1.88 2.22
N GLY A 37 -2.35 -0.82 2.61
CA GLY A 37 -1.85 0.56 2.56
C GLY A 37 -0.85 0.92 3.66
N ASP A 38 -0.54 -0.01 4.55
CA ASP A 38 0.50 0.20 5.55
C ASP A 38 1.91 0.06 4.95
N LYS A 39 2.86 0.69 5.61
CA LYS A 39 4.26 0.72 5.20
C LYS A 39 4.84 -0.68 4.92
N TRP A 40 4.60 -1.62 5.83
CA TRP A 40 5.23 -2.94 5.76
C TRP A 40 4.65 -3.80 4.64
N SER A 41 3.33 -3.75 4.45
CA SER A 41 2.67 -4.46 3.35
C SER A 41 3.17 -3.99 1.99
N MET A 42 3.26 -2.68 1.78
CA MET A 42 3.79 -2.13 0.52
C MET A 42 5.25 -2.51 0.29
N LEU A 43 6.08 -2.50 1.33
CA LEU A 43 7.49 -2.89 1.23
C LEU A 43 7.66 -4.38 0.91
N VAL A 44 6.88 -5.27 1.54
CA VAL A 44 6.91 -6.71 1.23
C VAL A 44 6.53 -6.96 -0.23
N LEU A 45 5.44 -6.36 -0.69
CA LEU A 45 5.00 -6.48 -2.09
C LEU A 45 6.07 -5.99 -3.06
N PHE A 46 6.69 -4.85 -2.75
CA PHE A 46 7.78 -4.31 -3.55
C PHE A 46 8.99 -5.25 -3.60
N MET A 47 9.41 -5.81 -2.46
CA MET A 47 10.54 -6.74 -2.40
C MET A 47 10.27 -8.02 -3.18
N LEU A 48 9.07 -8.59 -3.07
CA LEU A 48 8.68 -9.76 -3.86
C LEU A 48 8.69 -9.47 -5.36
N ASN A 49 8.22 -8.30 -5.77
CA ASN A 49 8.25 -7.90 -7.18
C ASN A 49 9.67 -7.68 -7.72
N ARG A 50 10.60 -7.25 -6.87
CA ARG A 50 12.00 -7.01 -7.23
C ARG A 50 12.85 -8.27 -7.23
N SER A 51 12.39 -9.35 -6.61
CA SER A 51 13.10 -10.61 -6.58
C SER A 51 13.26 -11.19 -7.99
N GLU A 52 14.45 -11.65 -8.32
CA GLU A 52 14.75 -12.24 -9.64
C GLU A 52 13.87 -13.47 -9.93
N THR A 53 13.62 -14.27 -8.92
CA THR A 53 12.81 -15.49 -9.02
C THR A 53 11.31 -15.24 -8.75
N GLY A 54 10.95 -14.06 -8.24
CA GLY A 54 9.62 -13.77 -7.74
C GLY A 54 9.27 -14.46 -6.42
N ILE A 55 10.24 -15.14 -5.81
CA ILE A 55 10.08 -15.91 -4.59
C ILE A 55 11.09 -15.43 -3.55
N LEU A 56 10.63 -15.17 -2.33
CA LEU A 56 11.48 -14.90 -1.18
C LEU A 56 11.05 -15.75 0.02
N ARG A 57 12.05 -16.25 0.75
CA ARG A 57 11.84 -16.95 2.00
C ARG A 57 11.64 -15.97 3.15
N PHE A 58 11.02 -16.40 4.22
CA PHE A 58 10.83 -15.58 5.42
C PHE A 58 12.13 -14.96 5.93
N ASN A 59 13.19 -15.75 6.02
CA ASN A 59 14.49 -15.26 6.48
C ASN A 59 15.14 -14.25 5.51
N GLU A 60 14.92 -14.41 4.21
CA GLU A 60 15.39 -13.43 3.21
C GLU A 60 14.67 -12.10 3.37
N LEU A 61 13.35 -12.13 3.50
CA LEU A 61 12.54 -10.93 3.78
C LEU A 61 12.99 -10.26 5.09
N ARG A 62 13.24 -11.04 6.14
CA ARG A 62 13.71 -10.53 7.42
C ARG A 62 15.08 -9.84 7.31
N HIS A 63 15.99 -10.37 6.50
CA HIS A 63 17.30 -9.77 6.26
C HIS A 63 17.22 -8.48 5.43
N LEU A 64 16.29 -8.42 4.46
CA LEU A 64 16.06 -7.23 3.66
C LEU A 64 15.36 -6.11 4.44
N MET A 65 14.45 -6.47 5.33
CA MET A 65 13.63 -5.55 6.12
C MET A 65 14.15 -5.44 7.56
N THR A 66 15.35 -4.94 7.72
CA THR A 66 16.07 -4.89 9.01
C THR A 66 15.40 -4.05 10.09
N ASP A 67 14.60 -3.07 9.69
CA ASP A 67 13.85 -2.17 10.57
C ASP A 67 12.45 -2.71 10.93
N CYS A 68 12.06 -3.86 10.38
CA CYS A 68 10.81 -4.54 10.68
C CYS A 68 11.03 -5.67 11.68
N SER A 69 10.28 -5.67 12.79
CA SER A 69 10.36 -6.77 13.74
C SER A 69 9.84 -8.09 13.14
N GLN A 70 10.35 -9.21 13.64
CA GLN A 70 9.90 -10.54 13.19
C GLN A 70 8.38 -10.72 13.40
N LYS A 71 7.85 -10.23 14.51
CA LYS A 71 6.41 -10.25 14.80
C LYS A 71 5.62 -9.45 13.78
N MET A 72 6.08 -8.24 13.46
CA MET A 72 5.42 -7.38 12.47
C MET A 72 5.48 -7.97 11.07
N LEU A 73 6.63 -8.51 10.66
CA LEU A 73 6.77 -9.18 9.36
C LEU A 73 5.83 -10.39 9.25
N SER A 74 5.77 -11.23 10.29
CA SER A 74 4.86 -12.38 10.32
C SER A 74 3.39 -11.96 10.20
N GLN A 75 3.00 -10.93 10.91
CA GLN A 75 1.63 -10.40 10.86
C GLN A 75 1.31 -9.79 9.48
N THR A 76 2.25 -9.05 8.92
CA THR A 76 2.12 -8.46 7.58
C THR A 76 1.93 -9.52 6.50
N LEU A 77 2.78 -10.55 6.51
CA LEU A 77 2.68 -11.66 5.56
C LEU A 77 1.36 -12.43 5.69
N LYS A 78 0.89 -12.64 6.91
CA LYS A 78 -0.41 -13.25 7.17
C LYS A 78 -1.56 -12.41 6.61
N ASN A 79 -1.53 -11.11 6.82
CA ASN A 79 -2.55 -10.20 6.29
C ASN A 79 -2.56 -10.17 4.75
N LEU A 80 -1.38 -10.17 4.13
CA LEU A 80 -1.24 -10.19 2.67
C LEU A 80 -1.73 -11.51 2.07
N GLU A 81 -1.45 -12.63 2.73
CA GLU A 81 -1.98 -13.94 2.34
C GLU A 81 -3.51 -13.99 2.45
N GLN A 82 -4.07 -13.52 3.55
CA GLN A 82 -5.53 -13.43 3.76
C GLN A 82 -6.21 -12.48 2.76
N SER A 83 -5.50 -11.49 2.27
CA SER A 83 -5.97 -10.57 1.23
C SER A 83 -5.76 -11.10 -0.19
N HIS A 84 -5.29 -12.32 -0.34
CA HIS A 84 -4.99 -12.97 -1.63
C HIS A 84 -3.98 -12.23 -2.53
N LEU A 85 -3.10 -11.43 -1.93
CA LEU A 85 -2.04 -10.72 -2.65
C LEU A 85 -0.74 -11.52 -2.70
N VAL A 86 -0.53 -12.39 -1.72
CA VAL A 86 0.68 -13.20 -1.55
C VAL A 86 0.31 -14.66 -1.36
N ASN A 87 1.04 -15.54 -2.04
CA ASN A 87 1.02 -16.98 -1.82
C ASN A 87 2.05 -17.36 -0.75
N ARG A 88 1.68 -18.28 0.11
CA ARG A 88 2.55 -18.90 1.09
C ARG A 88 2.68 -20.38 0.77
N LYS A 89 3.90 -20.87 0.59
CA LYS A 89 4.18 -22.28 0.34
C LYS A 89 5.13 -22.83 1.40
N VAL A 90 4.68 -23.85 2.09
CA VAL A 90 5.46 -24.54 3.13
C VAL A 90 6.02 -25.83 2.55
N TYR A 91 7.32 -26.03 2.70
CA TYR A 91 7.99 -27.27 2.37
C TYR A 91 8.27 -28.05 3.65
N PRO A 92 7.87 -29.34 3.74
CA PRO A 92 8.08 -30.17 4.91
C PRO A 92 9.53 -30.68 4.98
N GLU A 93 10.43 -29.78 5.18
CA GLU A 93 11.87 -30.04 5.36
C GLU A 93 12.27 -29.81 6.82
N VAL A 94 13.48 -30.18 7.20
CA VAL A 94 14.05 -29.89 8.52
C VAL A 94 15.35 -29.09 8.33
N PRO A 95 15.34 -27.80 8.69
CA PRO A 95 14.24 -26.98 9.19
C PRO A 95 13.20 -26.69 8.10
N PRO A 96 11.93 -26.41 8.46
CA PRO A 96 10.88 -26.14 7.48
C PRO A 96 11.19 -24.87 6.67
N ARG A 97 10.97 -24.95 5.35
CA ARG A 97 11.15 -23.84 4.43
C ARG A 97 9.79 -23.24 4.09
N VAL A 98 9.66 -21.93 4.24
CA VAL A 98 8.46 -21.18 3.86
C VAL A 98 8.83 -20.16 2.81
N GLU A 99 8.17 -20.24 1.67
CA GLU A 99 8.36 -19.34 0.53
C GLU A 99 7.13 -18.49 0.30
N TYR A 100 7.37 -17.24 -0.06
CA TYR A 100 6.35 -16.25 -0.40
C TYR A 100 6.53 -15.77 -1.83
N SER A 101 5.42 -15.59 -2.52
CA SER A 101 5.37 -15.05 -3.89
C SER A 101 4.11 -14.25 -4.11
N LEU A 102 4.11 -13.36 -5.10
CA LEU A 102 2.91 -12.63 -5.48
C LEU A 102 1.90 -13.56 -6.16
N THR A 103 0.63 -13.38 -5.85
CA THR A 103 -0.48 -13.95 -6.63
C THR A 103 -0.65 -13.18 -7.93
N GLU A 104 -1.50 -13.66 -8.84
CA GLU A 104 -1.85 -12.91 -10.06
C GLU A 104 -2.50 -11.55 -9.71
N ILE A 105 -3.34 -11.50 -8.68
CA ILE A 105 -3.91 -10.25 -8.16
C ILE A 105 -2.81 -9.35 -7.59
N GLY A 106 -1.89 -9.90 -6.81
CA GLY A 106 -0.73 -9.17 -6.29
C GLY A 106 0.12 -8.57 -7.41
N LYS A 107 0.38 -9.34 -8.47
CA LYS A 107 1.11 -8.84 -9.65
C LYS A 107 0.36 -7.71 -10.36
N SER A 108 -0.97 -7.79 -10.44
CA SER A 108 -1.79 -6.76 -11.08
C SER A 108 -1.75 -5.42 -10.33
N LEU A 109 -1.44 -5.43 -9.03
CA LEU A 109 -1.25 -4.23 -8.22
C LEU A 109 0.09 -3.54 -8.48
N MET A 110 1.11 -4.26 -8.94
CA MET A 110 2.47 -3.76 -9.04
C MET A 110 2.63 -2.53 -9.95
N PRO A 111 1.97 -2.39 -11.10
CA PRO A 111 2.07 -1.16 -11.89
C PRO A 111 1.65 0.09 -11.10
N ALA A 112 0.57 0.02 -10.33
CA ALA A 112 0.10 1.12 -9.49
C ALA A 112 1.08 1.44 -8.36
N LEU A 113 1.61 0.42 -7.68
CA LEU A 113 2.58 0.58 -6.61
C LEU A 113 3.91 1.16 -7.14
N THR A 114 4.39 0.67 -8.26
CA THR A 114 5.60 1.17 -8.91
C THR A 114 5.45 2.63 -9.34
N ALA A 115 4.28 3.01 -9.86
CA ALA A 115 3.98 4.40 -10.21
C ALA A 115 3.99 5.31 -8.96
N LEU A 116 3.44 4.84 -7.84
CA LEU A 116 3.49 5.57 -6.56
C LEU A 116 4.92 5.76 -6.07
N ILE A 117 5.75 4.71 -6.15
CA ILE A 117 7.16 4.78 -5.76
C ILE A 117 7.94 5.76 -6.64
N ALA A 118 7.73 5.71 -7.95
CA ALA A 118 8.37 6.62 -8.91
C ALA A 118 7.99 8.08 -8.63
N TRP A 119 6.72 8.35 -8.36
CA TRP A 119 6.26 9.67 -7.96
C TRP A 119 6.93 10.14 -6.66
N GLY A 120 7.02 9.24 -5.67
CA GLY A 120 7.68 9.53 -4.40
C GLY A 120 9.16 9.85 -4.56
N GLN A 121 9.87 9.12 -5.42
CA GLN A 121 11.29 9.37 -5.71
C GLN A 121 11.51 10.72 -6.39
N GLU A 122 10.65 11.09 -7.32
CA GLU A 122 10.72 12.36 -8.04
C GLU A 122 10.46 13.55 -7.10
N HIS A 123 9.49 13.42 -6.17
CA HIS A 123 9.06 14.48 -5.28
C HIS A 123 9.61 14.38 -3.85
N PHE A 124 10.55 13.47 -3.61
CA PHE A 124 11.10 13.17 -2.28
C PHE A 124 11.61 14.42 -1.55
N ASN A 125 12.38 15.26 -2.23
CA ASN A 125 12.93 16.47 -1.66
C ASN A 125 11.86 17.51 -1.32
N ASP A 126 10.82 17.61 -2.15
CA ASP A 126 9.72 18.53 -1.92
C ASP A 126 8.88 18.12 -0.72
N VAL A 127 8.56 16.84 -0.62
CA VAL A 127 7.76 16.28 0.48
C VAL A 127 8.51 16.29 1.80
N LEU A 128 9.75 15.81 1.85
CA LEU A 128 10.55 15.76 3.08
C LEU A 128 11.26 17.07 3.40
N GLY A 129 11.62 17.86 2.39
CA GLY A 129 12.24 19.17 2.57
C GLY A 129 11.33 20.16 3.30
N GLN A 130 10.04 20.12 3.05
CA GLN A 130 9.06 20.97 3.74
C GLN A 130 8.84 20.51 5.19
N ALA A 131 8.82 19.22 5.46
CA ALA A 131 8.71 18.69 6.82
C ALA A 131 9.87 19.12 7.72
N LYS A 132 11.08 19.16 7.19
CA LYS A 132 12.27 19.65 7.92
C LYS A 132 12.25 21.16 8.18
N ARG A 133 11.66 21.95 7.28
CA ARG A 133 11.50 23.41 7.46
C ARG A 133 10.48 23.72 8.54
N GLN A 134 9.37 22.99 8.58
CA GLN A 134 8.33 23.18 9.60
C GLN A 134 8.81 22.79 11.01
N SER A 135 9.57 21.72 11.16
CA SER A 135 10.12 21.34 12.47
C SER A 135 11.17 22.31 13.00
N ARG A 136 11.89 23.04 12.13
CA ARG A 136 12.83 24.11 12.54
C ARG A 136 12.10 25.40 12.92
N ALA A 137 10.99 25.71 12.28
CA ALA A 137 10.22 26.94 12.56
C ALA A 137 9.45 26.88 13.90
N VAL A 138 9.25 25.70 14.48
CA VAL A 138 8.56 25.49 15.79
C VAL A 138 9.54 25.56 16.96
N THR A 139 10.86 25.56 16.71
CA THR A 139 11.89 25.56 17.75
C THR A 139 12.52 26.94 18.00
N ASP A 140 12.17 27.92 17.19
CA ASP A 140 12.50 29.36 17.35
C ASP A 140 11.28 30.13 17.88
#